data_5393eae6c465e39deb317a4c30e223c8
#
_entry.id   5393eae6c465e39deb317a4c30e223c8
#
_cell.length_a   1.000
_cell.length_b   1.000
_cell.length_c   1.000
_cell.angle_alpha   90.00
_cell.angle_beta   90.00
_cell.angle_gamma   90.00
#
_symmetry.space_group_name_H-M   'P 1'
#
loop_
_entity.id
_entity.type
_entity.pdbx_description
1 polymer ?
#
loop_
_entity_poly.entity_id
_entity_poly.type
_entity_poly.pdbx_seq_one_letter_code
_entity_poly.pdbx_strand_id
1 'polypeptide(L)'
;MITLHGFAASNYYNLVKHVLLYKQLPFQENLLYGGSDELLAISPAGKVPAITTADGLYLSESSVICDFIEETYPATPLYPENAGERAVVRQIMKI
;
A
#
# COMPACT_ATOMS: atom_id res chain seq x y z
N MET A 1 -0.75 14.21 -3.16
CA MET A 1 -1.64 13.04 -3.40
C MET A 1 -0.80 11.79 -3.57
N ILE A 2 -1.24 10.70 -2.99
CA ILE A 2 -0.57 9.41 -3.14
C ILE A 2 -0.80 8.87 -4.55
N THR A 3 0.24 8.29 -5.16
CA THR A 3 0.10 7.54 -6.41
C THR A 3 0.33 6.07 -6.13
N LEU A 4 -0.65 5.23 -6.47
CA LEU A 4 -0.58 3.78 -6.31
C LEU A 4 -0.15 3.17 -7.66
N HIS A 5 0.96 2.45 -7.64
CA HIS A 5 1.52 1.82 -8.85
C HIS A 5 1.26 0.32 -8.84
N GLY A 6 0.83 -0.20 -9.97
CA GLY A 6 0.62 -1.62 -10.15
C GLY A 6 -0.52 -1.92 -11.10
N PHE A 7 -1.19 -3.06 -10.89
CA PHE A 7 -2.29 -3.50 -11.75
C PHE A 7 -3.30 -4.33 -10.96
N ALA A 8 -4.55 -4.29 -11.42
CA ALA A 8 -5.70 -4.82 -10.68
C ALA A 8 -5.71 -6.35 -10.50
N ALA A 9 -4.93 -7.10 -11.25
CA ALA A 9 -4.84 -8.55 -11.09
C ALA A 9 -4.03 -8.95 -9.84
N SER A 10 -3.26 -8.04 -9.26
CA SER A 10 -2.49 -8.30 -8.04
C SER A 10 -3.38 -8.19 -6.80
N ASN A 11 -3.42 -9.24 -5.99
CA ASN A 11 -4.18 -9.24 -4.73
C ASN A 11 -3.65 -8.21 -3.74
N TYR A 12 -2.33 -8.05 -3.68
CA TYR A 12 -1.71 -7.08 -2.77
C TYR A 12 -1.92 -5.64 -3.25
N TYR A 13 -1.97 -5.41 -4.56
CA TYR A 13 -2.36 -4.11 -5.12
C TYR A 13 -3.77 -3.75 -4.66
N ASN A 14 -4.71 -4.69 -4.80
CA ASN A 14 -6.10 -4.46 -4.40
C ASN A 14 -6.23 -4.24 -2.90
N LEU A 15 -5.42 -4.91 -2.08
CA LEU A 15 -5.39 -4.69 -0.63
C LEU A 15 -5.06 -3.23 -0.31
N VAL A 16 -4.00 -2.68 -0.90
CA VAL A 16 -3.60 -1.29 -0.68
C VAL A 16 -4.68 -0.33 -1.19
N LYS A 17 -5.26 -0.62 -2.35
CA LYS A 17 -6.34 0.19 -2.91
C LYS A 17 -7.54 0.24 -1.96
N HIS A 18 -7.94 -0.91 -1.41
CA HIS A 18 -9.04 -0.96 -0.45
C HIS A 18 -8.73 -0.18 0.83
N VAL A 19 -7.50 -0.23 1.32
CA VAL A 19 -7.08 0.56 2.49
C VAL A 19 -7.23 2.05 2.21
N LEU A 20 -6.78 2.51 1.05
CA LEU A 20 -6.91 3.92 0.66
C LEU A 20 -8.38 4.34 0.55
N LEU A 21 -9.22 3.50 -0.04
CA LEU A 21 -10.65 3.76 -0.16
C LEU A 21 -11.34 3.76 1.21
N TYR A 22 -11.00 2.81 2.06
CA TYR A 22 -11.56 2.70 3.41
C TYR A 22 -11.27 3.96 4.23
N LYS A 23 -10.05 4.46 4.14
CA LYS A 23 -9.64 5.69 4.85
C LYS A 23 -10.09 6.96 4.14
N GLN A 24 -10.74 6.84 2.98
CA GLN A 24 -11.21 7.97 2.16
C GLN A 24 -10.09 8.94 1.79
N LEU A 25 -8.90 8.40 1.49
CA LEU A 25 -7.75 9.19 1.09
C LEU A 25 -7.78 9.40 -0.43
N PRO A 26 -7.49 10.61 -0.92
CA PRO A 26 -7.35 10.82 -2.36
C PRO A 26 -6.08 10.16 -2.88
N PHE A 27 -6.19 9.48 -4.02
CA PHE A 27 -5.03 8.86 -4.66
C PHE A 27 -5.23 8.76 -6.16
N GLN A 28 -4.12 8.59 -6.87
CA GLN A 28 -4.11 8.29 -8.30
C GLN A 28 -3.61 6.87 -8.49
N GLU A 29 -4.03 6.24 -9.59
CA GLU A 29 -3.51 4.94 -9.97
C GLU A 29 -2.63 5.08 -11.20
N ASN A 30 -1.47 4.41 -11.19
CA ASN A 30 -0.55 4.36 -12.31
C ASN A 30 -0.33 2.90 -12.70
N LEU A 31 -0.75 2.51 -13.89
CA LEU A 31 -0.64 1.13 -14.36
C LEU A 31 0.82 0.80 -14.67
N LEU A 32 1.40 -0.10 -13.86
CA LEU A 32 2.75 -0.62 -14.07
C LEU A 32 2.74 -2.13 -13.82
N TYR A 33 3.40 -2.87 -14.69
CA TYR A 33 3.53 -4.32 -14.55
C TYR A 33 4.84 -4.69 -13.88
N GLY A 34 4.85 -5.86 -13.20
CA GLY A 34 6.04 -6.37 -12.55
C GLY A 34 7.22 -6.48 -13.52
N GLY A 35 8.41 -6.10 -13.05
CA GLY A 35 9.64 -6.20 -13.83
C GLY A 35 9.86 -5.10 -14.86
N SER A 36 8.93 -4.14 -15.01
CA SER A 36 9.16 -3.02 -15.93
C SER A 36 10.26 -2.09 -15.40
N ASP A 37 10.95 -1.41 -16.31
CA ASP A 37 12.01 -0.46 -15.92
C ASP A 37 11.44 0.68 -15.07
N GLU A 38 10.24 1.14 -15.39
CA GLU A 38 9.57 2.20 -14.62
C GLU A 38 9.30 1.76 -13.19
N LEU A 39 8.85 0.52 -13.01
CA LEU A 39 8.57 -0.03 -11.68
C LEU A 39 9.87 -0.26 -10.92
N LEU A 40 10.94 -0.72 -11.57
CA LEU A 40 12.23 -0.95 -10.91
C LEU A 40 12.81 0.33 -10.34
N ALA A 41 12.54 1.48 -10.96
CA ALA A 41 12.97 2.79 -10.44
C ALA A 41 12.27 3.15 -9.13
N ILE A 42 11.08 2.60 -8.88
CA ILE A 42 10.24 2.88 -7.71
C ILE A 42 10.35 1.76 -6.67
N SER A 43 10.35 0.52 -7.14
CA SER A 43 10.40 -0.69 -6.30
C SER A 43 11.61 -1.52 -6.72
N PRO A 44 12.70 -1.54 -5.92
CA PRO A 44 13.92 -2.25 -6.30
C PRO A 44 13.73 -3.73 -6.59
N ALA A 45 12.76 -4.37 -5.95
CA ALA A 45 12.43 -5.78 -6.20
C ALA A 45 11.58 -5.98 -7.46
N GLY A 46 11.15 -4.91 -8.11
CA GLY A 46 10.32 -5.01 -9.32
C GLY A 46 8.93 -5.56 -9.07
N LYS A 47 8.43 -5.46 -7.86
CA LYS A 47 7.14 -6.02 -7.46
C LYS A 47 6.10 -4.92 -7.21
N VAL A 48 4.84 -5.26 -7.47
CA VAL A 48 3.71 -4.40 -7.13
C VAL A 48 3.02 -4.98 -5.87
N PRO A 49 2.36 -4.16 -5.05
CA PRO A 49 2.16 -2.72 -5.21
C PRO A 49 3.37 -1.88 -4.78
N ALA A 50 3.39 -0.65 -5.27
CA ALA A 50 4.30 0.37 -4.79
C ALA A 50 3.52 1.68 -4.72
N ILE A 51 3.96 2.63 -3.91
CA ILE A 51 3.36 3.96 -3.87
C ILE A 51 4.43 5.03 -3.97
N THR A 52 4.01 6.19 -4.48
CA THR A 52 4.73 7.45 -4.32
C THR A 52 3.92 8.32 -3.38
N THR A 53 4.52 8.76 -2.28
CA THR A 53 3.84 9.62 -1.31
C THR A 53 3.69 11.04 -1.84
N ALA A 54 2.90 11.86 -1.15
CA ALA A 54 2.69 13.25 -1.56
C ALA A 54 3.98 14.05 -1.63
N ASP A 55 4.97 13.72 -0.81
CA ASP A 55 6.27 14.39 -0.77
C ASP A 55 7.37 13.66 -1.57
N GLY A 56 6.99 12.66 -2.37
CA GLY A 56 7.89 12.04 -3.33
C GLY A 56 8.65 10.81 -2.83
N LEU A 57 8.34 10.29 -1.66
CA LEU A 57 8.95 9.07 -1.14
C LEU A 57 8.38 7.85 -1.87
N TYR A 58 9.23 6.91 -2.26
CA TYR A 58 8.83 5.65 -2.86
C TYR A 58 8.81 4.54 -1.80
N LEU A 59 7.70 3.81 -1.71
CA LEU A 59 7.54 2.68 -0.80
C LEU A 59 7.02 1.47 -1.57
N SER A 60 7.52 0.29 -1.22
CA SER A 60 7.06 -0.99 -1.75
C SER A 60 6.74 -1.95 -0.60
N GLU A 61 6.17 -3.11 -0.90
CA GLU A 61 5.64 -4.10 0.03
C GLU A 61 4.34 -3.63 0.68
N SER A 62 3.28 -4.43 0.48
CA SER A 62 1.93 -4.06 0.94
C SER A 62 1.86 -3.79 2.44
N SER A 63 2.55 -4.60 3.26
CA SER A 63 2.53 -4.41 4.70
C SER A 63 3.21 -3.11 5.14
N VAL A 64 4.32 -2.77 4.50
CA VAL A 64 5.03 -1.50 4.77
C VAL A 64 4.16 -0.32 4.36
N ILE A 65 3.53 -0.40 3.19
CA ILE A 65 2.64 0.65 2.68
C ILE A 65 1.46 0.86 3.61
N CYS A 66 0.81 -0.22 4.05
CA CYS A 66 -0.33 -0.13 4.95
C CYS A 66 0.07 0.45 6.31
N ASP A 67 1.21 0.07 6.84
CA ASP A 67 1.71 0.63 8.10
C ASP A 67 2.01 2.13 7.96
N PHE A 68 2.61 2.54 6.85
CA PHE A 68 2.84 3.96 6.56
C PHE A 68 1.53 4.74 6.51
N ILE A 69 0.52 4.20 5.82
CA ILE A 69 -0.78 4.85 5.69
C ILE A 69 -1.44 4.97 7.06
N GLU A 70 -1.38 3.92 7.88
CA GLU A 70 -1.96 3.94 9.22
C GLU A 70 -1.31 4.97 10.12
N GLU A 71 0.02 5.06 10.10
CA GLU A 71 0.76 6.01 10.92
C GLU A 71 0.56 7.45 10.47
N THR A 72 0.50 7.68 9.15
CA THR A 72 0.41 9.02 8.58
C THR A 72 -1.00 9.57 8.63
N TYR A 73 -2.00 8.70 8.47
CA TYR A 73 -3.42 9.07 8.42
C TYR A 73 -4.21 8.25 9.44
N PRO A 74 -4.09 8.57 10.74
CA PRO A 74 -4.67 7.75 11.81
C PRO A 74 -6.20 7.80 11.92
N ALA A 75 -6.86 8.76 11.29
CA ALA A 75 -8.31 8.79 11.26
C ALA A 75 -8.85 7.56 10.53
N THR A 76 -9.95 6.99 11.01
CA THR A 76 -10.49 5.72 10.52
C THR A 76 -9.45 4.59 10.63
N PRO A 77 -9.14 4.15 11.87
CA PRO A 77 -8.07 3.19 12.11
C PRO A 77 -8.24 1.89 11.33
N LEU A 78 -7.14 1.40 10.76
CA LEU A 78 -7.10 0.14 10.03
C LEU A 78 -6.97 -1.04 10.99
N TYR A 79 -6.19 -0.85 12.07
CA TYR A 79 -5.92 -1.90 13.04
C TYR A 79 -6.69 -1.66 14.34
N PRO A 80 -7.16 -2.73 15.02
CA PRO A 80 -7.74 -2.62 16.35
C PRO A 80 -6.73 -2.09 17.38
N GLU A 81 -7.20 -1.58 18.51
CA GLU A 81 -6.31 -1.07 19.56
C GLU A 81 -5.58 -2.19 20.30
N ASN A 82 -6.21 -3.35 20.46
CA ASN A 82 -5.64 -4.49 21.15
C ASN A 82 -4.47 -5.09 20.36
N ALA A 83 -3.33 -5.28 21.02
CA ALA A 83 -2.12 -5.75 20.35
C ALA A 83 -2.29 -7.14 19.72
N GLY A 84 -3.01 -8.04 20.38
CA GLY A 84 -3.28 -9.38 19.84
C GLY A 84 -4.16 -9.34 18.59
N GLU A 85 -5.20 -8.54 18.59
CA GLU A 85 -6.08 -8.37 17.44
C GLU A 85 -5.33 -7.70 16.28
N ARG A 86 -4.47 -6.74 16.57
CA ARG A 86 -3.62 -6.10 15.56
C ARG A 86 -2.68 -7.13 14.91
N ALA A 87 -2.12 -8.02 15.71
CA ALA A 87 -1.24 -9.08 15.22
C ALA A 87 -1.99 -10.02 14.26
N VAL A 88 -3.22 -10.39 14.60
CA VAL A 88 -4.06 -11.24 13.74
C VAL A 88 -4.34 -10.56 12.40
N VAL A 89 -4.68 -9.27 12.42
CA VAL A 89 -4.91 -8.50 11.19
C VAL A 89 -3.64 -8.48 10.33
N ARG A 90 -2.48 -8.20 10.92
CA ARG A 90 -1.21 -8.19 10.20
C ARG A 90 -0.87 -9.55 9.60
N GLN A 91 -1.17 -10.61 10.33
CA GLN A 91 -0.97 -11.98 9.84
C GLN A 91 -1.81 -12.25 8.60
N ILE A 92 -3.07 -11.84 8.59
CA ILE A 92 -3.97 -11.99 7.44
C ILE A 92 -3.43 -11.21 6.25
N MET A 93 -2.91 -10.01 6.46
CA MET A 93 -2.36 -9.17 5.40
C MET A 93 -1.11 -9.76 4.74
N LYS A 94 -0.46 -10.73 5.37
CA LYS A 94 0.73 -11.41 4.82
C LYS A 94 0.38 -12.62 3.96
N ILE A 95 -0.85 -13.06 3.98
CA ILE A 95 -1.31 -14.19 3.18
C ILE A 95 -1.57 -13.73 1.74
#